data_00c8550679d4c20da3e4c4a1dee25d49
#
_entry.id   00c8550679d4c20da3e4c4a1dee25d49
#
_cell.length_a   1.000
_cell.length_b   1.000
_cell.length_c   1.000
_cell.angle_alpha   90.00
_cell.angle_beta   90.00
_cell.angle_gamma   90.00
#
_symmetry.space_group_name_H-M   'P 1'
#
loop_
_entity.id
_entity.type
_entity.pdbx_description
1 polymer ?
#
loop_
_entity_poly.entity_id
_entity_poly.type
_entity_poly.pdbx_seq_one_letter_code
_entity_poly.pdbx_strand_id
1 'polypeptide(L)'
;MVKGKTKSGIAFELDERIKDDARLMYLLVKMQNATAPIEAGRAMNQLLALIFGDDDAAYAFMEEIASKHNGVCESEVMITELTEMLDAIKAKN
;
A
#
# COMPACT_ATOMS: atom_id res chain seq x y z
N MET A 1 -10.71 -9.15 9.37
CA MET A 1 -10.00 -8.86 8.10
C MET A 1 -10.97 -8.28 7.09
N VAL A 2 -10.58 -7.27 6.38
CA VAL A 2 -11.36 -6.70 5.29
C VAL A 2 -10.83 -7.25 3.97
N LYS A 3 -11.71 -7.84 3.17
CA LYS A 3 -11.40 -8.40 1.85
C LYS A 3 -12.05 -7.55 0.77
N GLY A 4 -11.38 -7.38 -0.34
CA GLY A 4 -11.93 -6.65 -1.47
C GLY A 4 -11.04 -6.71 -2.69
N LYS A 5 -11.39 -5.92 -3.70
CA LYS A 5 -10.59 -5.74 -4.90
C LYS A 5 -10.53 -4.26 -5.25
N THR A 6 -9.39 -3.83 -5.76
CA THR A 6 -9.26 -2.49 -6.31
C THR A 6 -9.95 -2.40 -7.67
N LYS A 7 -10.06 -1.21 -8.21
CA LYS A 7 -10.68 -1.00 -9.53
C LYS A 7 -9.97 -1.77 -10.64
N SER A 8 -8.65 -1.92 -10.52
CA SER A 8 -7.86 -2.68 -11.49
C SER A 8 -7.90 -4.19 -11.27
N GLY A 9 -8.62 -4.65 -10.24
CA GLY A 9 -8.84 -6.07 -10.01
C GLY A 9 -7.84 -6.73 -9.08
N ILE A 10 -7.05 -5.96 -8.34
CA ILE A 10 -6.10 -6.51 -7.37
C ILE A 10 -6.84 -6.88 -6.09
N ALA A 11 -6.85 -8.17 -5.76
CA ALA A 11 -7.48 -8.67 -4.55
C ALA A 11 -6.61 -8.34 -3.33
N PHE A 12 -7.26 -8.00 -2.23
CA PHE A 12 -6.57 -7.74 -0.98
C PHE A 12 -7.32 -8.27 0.22
N GLU A 13 -6.58 -8.50 1.29
CA GLU A 13 -7.12 -8.87 2.60
C GLU A 13 -6.27 -8.17 3.65
N LEU A 14 -6.86 -7.22 4.38
CA LEU A 14 -6.14 -6.37 5.32
C LEU A 14 -6.81 -6.37 6.68
N ASP A 15 -6.00 -6.21 7.72
CA ASP A 15 -6.50 -6.01 9.08
C ASP A 15 -7.11 -4.60 9.19
N GLU A 16 -8.38 -4.53 9.52
CA GLU A 16 -9.09 -3.25 9.61
C GLU A 16 -8.54 -2.32 10.69
N ARG A 17 -7.80 -2.84 11.67
CA ARG A 17 -7.19 -2.02 12.72
C ARG A 17 -6.08 -1.11 12.19
N ILE A 18 -5.57 -1.39 10.99
CA ILE A 18 -4.53 -0.56 10.36
C ILE A 18 -5.00 0.89 10.22
N LYS A 19 -6.28 1.12 9.97
CA LYS A 19 -6.82 2.48 9.82
C LYS A 19 -6.61 3.35 11.06
N ASP A 20 -6.53 2.73 12.23
CA ASP A 20 -6.38 3.42 13.51
C ASP A 20 -4.92 3.44 14.00
N ASP A 21 -4.02 2.86 13.22
CA ASP A 21 -2.60 2.80 13.59
C ASP A 21 -1.92 4.13 13.26
N ALA A 22 -1.39 4.78 14.28
CA ALA A 22 -0.72 6.07 14.11
C ALA A 22 0.47 5.99 13.15
N ARG A 23 1.11 4.83 13.03
CA ARG A 23 2.23 4.65 12.10
C ARG A 23 1.80 4.82 10.65
N LEU A 24 0.55 4.50 10.33
CA LEU A 24 0.03 4.69 8.97
C LEU A 24 0.09 6.15 8.56
N MET A 25 -0.47 7.04 9.38
CA MET A 25 -0.47 8.47 9.08
C MET A 25 0.95 9.04 9.10
N TYR A 26 1.76 8.62 10.07
CA TYR A 26 3.15 9.06 10.14
C TYR A 26 3.92 8.76 8.85
N LEU A 27 3.79 7.52 8.35
CA LEU A 27 4.50 7.09 7.15
C LEU A 27 3.97 7.76 5.89
N LEU A 28 2.65 7.97 5.79
CA LEU A 28 2.06 8.67 4.65
C LEU A 28 2.58 10.10 4.56
N VAL A 29 2.62 10.82 5.68
CA VAL A 29 3.13 12.19 5.73
C VAL A 29 4.62 12.21 5.39
N LYS A 30 5.37 11.25 5.93
CA LYS A 30 6.81 11.16 5.67
C LYS A 30 7.10 10.95 4.19
N MET A 31 6.31 10.10 3.52
CA MET A 31 6.45 9.89 2.08
C MET A 31 6.17 11.17 1.29
N GLN A 32 5.10 11.88 1.65
CA GLN A 32 4.73 13.11 0.96
C GLN A 32 5.76 14.22 1.11
N ASN A 33 6.44 14.27 2.24
CA ASN A 33 7.43 15.30 2.54
C ASN A 33 8.87 14.91 2.20
N ALA A 34 9.09 13.70 1.70
CA ALA A 34 10.42 13.24 1.35
C ALA A 34 10.98 14.06 0.18
N THR A 35 12.22 14.54 0.33
CA THR A 35 12.89 15.33 -0.69
C THR A 35 13.90 14.50 -1.48
N ALA A 36 14.33 13.36 -0.93
CA ALA A 36 15.28 12.46 -1.58
C ALA A 36 14.59 11.13 -1.89
N PRO A 37 14.88 10.51 -3.06
CA PRO A 37 14.29 9.22 -3.42
C PRO A 37 14.51 8.12 -2.38
N ILE A 38 15.66 8.10 -1.73
CA ILE A 38 15.95 7.07 -0.74
C ILE A 38 15.09 7.22 0.52
N GLU A 39 14.77 8.45 0.89
CA GLU A 39 13.86 8.70 2.03
C GLU A 39 12.45 8.22 1.71
N ALA A 40 11.97 8.55 0.51
CA ALA A 40 10.66 8.08 0.05
C ALA A 40 10.61 6.56 -0.01
N GLY A 41 11.66 5.93 -0.50
CA GLY A 41 11.76 4.48 -0.58
C GLY A 41 11.72 3.80 0.78
N ARG A 42 12.42 4.36 1.77
CA ARG A 42 12.40 3.83 3.13
C ARG A 42 11.01 3.92 3.75
N ALA A 43 10.37 5.07 3.60
CA ALA A 43 9.01 5.25 4.12
C ALA A 43 8.03 4.29 3.44
N MET A 44 8.14 4.12 2.12
CA MET A 44 7.32 3.17 1.37
C MET A 44 7.54 1.74 1.86
N ASN A 45 8.79 1.35 2.07
CA ASN A 45 9.11 0.02 2.54
C ASN A 45 8.49 -0.25 3.92
N GLN A 46 8.58 0.72 4.83
CA GLN A 46 7.97 0.62 6.14
C GLN A 46 6.44 0.57 6.06
N LEU A 47 5.86 1.34 5.16
CA LEU A 47 4.41 1.35 4.95
C LEU A 47 3.92 -0.01 4.45
N LEU A 48 4.61 -0.59 3.48
CA LEU A 48 4.26 -1.91 2.95
C LEU A 48 4.37 -2.99 4.03
N ALA A 49 5.40 -2.93 4.86
CA ALA A 49 5.57 -3.86 5.96
C ALA A 49 4.43 -3.74 6.98
N LEU A 50 4.00 -2.52 7.27
CA LEU A 50 2.87 -2.26 8.17
C LEU A 50 1.57 -2.84 7.61
N ILE A 51 1.31 -2.61 6.32
CA ILE A 51 0.05 -3.01 5.68
C ILE A 51 -0.01 -4.52 5.46
N PHE A 52 1.06 -5.12 4.96
CA PHE A 52 1.06 -6.53 4.56
C PHE A 52 1.67 -7.49 5.58
N GLY A 53 2.41 -6.98 6.54
CA GLY A 53 2.97 -7.77 7.62
C GLY A 53 4.31 -8.45 7.32
N ASP A 54 4.60 -8.75 6.04
CA ASP A 54 5.88 -9.36 5.67
C ASP A 54 6.30 -8.94 4.26
N ASP A 55 7.58 -9.16 3.96
CA ASP A 55 8.17 -8.74 2.68
C ASP A 55 7.66 -9.57 1.50
N ASP A 56 7.38 -10.84 1.70
CA ASP A 56 6.89 -11.70 0.62
C ASP A 56 5.51 -11.27 0.15
N ALA A 57 4.61 -10.95 1.09
CA ALA A 57 3.28 -10.45 0.77
C ALA A 57 3.35 -9.09 0.07
N ALA A 58 4.22 -8.21 0.54
CA ALA A 58 4.43 -6.90 -0.09
C ALA A 58 4.96 -7.04 -1.52
N TYR A 59 5.93 -7.92 -1.71
CA TYR A 59 6.51 -8.14 -3.03
C TYR A 59 5.50 -8.76 -3.99
N ALA A 60 4.70 -9.72 -3.51
CA ALA A 60 3.64 -10.33 -4.32
C ALA A 60 2.63 -9.29 -4.80
N PHE A 61 2.29 -8.33 -3.95
CA PHE A 61 1.41 -7.22 -4.32
C PHE A 61 2.04 -6.39 -5.46
N MET A 62 3.32 -6.05 -5.35
CA MET A 62 4.02 -5.31 -6.39
C MET A 62 4.10 -6.09 -7.70
N GLU A 63 4.34 -7.40 -7.64
CA GLU A 63 4.35 -8.25 -8.83
C GLU A 63 2.99 -8.29 -9.52
N GLU A 64 1.91 -8.33 -8.75
CA GLU A 64 0.57 -8.32 -9.33
C GLU A 64 0.28 -7.00 -10.04
N ILE A 65 0.69 -5.87 -9.46
CA ILE A 65 0.59 -4.57 -10.12
C ILE A 65 1.37 -4.60 -11.44
N ALA A 66 2.60 -5.07 -11.41
CA ALA A 66 3.43 -5.15 -12.60
C ALA A 66 2.78 -5.98 -13.70
N SER A 67 2.16 -7.11 -13.34
CA SER A 67 1.51 -7.98 -14.33
C SER A 67 0.35 -7.30 -15.04
N LYS A 68 -0.28 -6.31 -14.41
CA LYS A 68 -1.42 -5.57 -14.97
C LYS A 68 -1.01 -4.25 -15.64
N HIS A 69 0.27 -3.88 -15.55
CA HIS A 69 0.80 -2.61 -16.04
C HIS A 69 2.07 -2.82 -16.87
N ASN A 70 1.99 -3.71 -17.85
CA ASN A 70 3.07 -3.97 -18.84
C ASN A 70 4.39 -4.40 -18.22
N GLY A 71 4.35 -5.11 -17.10
CA GLY A 71 5.54 -5.66 -16.46
C GLY A 71 6.29 -4.70 -15.55
N VAL A 72 5.71 -3.52 -15.28
CA VAL A 72 6.34 -2.51 -14.43
C VAL A 72 5.40 -2.11 -13.31
N CYS A 73 5.89 -2.14 -12.07
CA CYS A 73 5.17 -1.61 -10.92
C CYS A 73 5.60 -0.15 -10.70
N GLU A 74 4.89 0.77 -11.30
CA GLU A 74 5.18 2.19 -11.13
C GLU A 74 4.75 2.67 -9.75
N SER A 75 5.56 3.53 -9.14
CA SER A 75 5.29 4.02 -7.77
C SER A 75 3.94 4.71 -7.65
N GLU A 76 3.57 5.51 -8.65
CA GLU A 76 2.27 6.21 -8.64
C GLU A 76 1.10 5.25 -8.69
N VAL A 77 1.21 4.20 -9.50
CA VAL A 77 0.18 3.16 -9.59
C VAL A 77 0.06 2.43 -8.27
N MET A 78 1.20 2.08 -7.66
CA MET A 78 1.21 1.40 -6.37
C MET A 78 0.55 2.24 -5.28
N ILE A 79 0.84 3.54 -5.24
CA ILE A 79 0.23 4.45 -4.27
C ILE A 79 -1.28 4.53 -4.47
N THR A 80 -1.74 4.59 -5.72
CA THR A 80 -3.16 4.60 -6.04
C THR A 80 -3.85 3.34 -5.52
N GLU A 81 -3.25 2.17 -5.77
CA GLU A 81 -3.80 0.90 -5.29
C GLU A 81 -3.86 0.85 -3.77
N LEU A 82 -2.79 1.27 -3.09
CA LEU A 82 -2.76 1.32 -1.63
C LEU A 82 -3.84 2.26 -1.08
N THR A 83 -4.03 3.41 -1.71
CA THR A 83 -5.05 4.37 -1.30
C THR A 83 -6.45 3.77 -1.41
N GLU A 84 -6.76 3.07 -2.51
CA GLU A 84 -8.04 2.40 -2.66
C GLU A 84 -8.27 1.35 -1.58
N MET A 85 -7.24 0.57 -1.26
CA MET A 85 -7.33 -0.46 -0.23
C MET A 85 -7.60 0.15 1.15
N LEU A 86 -6.89 1.23 1.49
CA LEU A 86 -7.07 1.92 2.77
C LEU A 86 -8.44 2.59 2.86
N ASP A 87 -8.92 3.17 1.76
CA ASP A 87 -10.26 3.75 1.71
C ASP A 87 -11.34 2.68 1.91
N ALA A 88 -11.14 1.48 1.34
CA ALA A 88 -12.06 0.37 1.54
C ALA A 88 -12.13 -0.06 3.01
N ILE A 89 -11.00 -0.05 3.72
CA ILE A 89 -10.97 -0.35 5.15
C ILE A 89 -11.75 0.68 5.94
N LYS A 90 -11.58 1.96 5.64
CA LYS A 90 -12.31 3.05 6.30
C LYS A 90 -13.80 2.96 6.06
N ALA A 91 -14.20 2.58 4.86
CA ALA A 91 -15.62 2.48 4.48
C ALA A 91 -16.37 1.35 5.22
N LYS A 92 -15.64 0.38 5.78
CA LYS A 92 -16.25 -0.74 6.53
C LYS A 92 -16.72 -0.36 7.93
N ASN A 93 -16.42 0.85 8.38
CA ASN A 93 -16.90 1.32 9.69
C ASN A 93 -18.05 2.30 9.52
#